data_657a2f36c43fe5004d88091c259d9a79
#
_entry.id   657a2f36c43fe5004d88091c259d9a79
#
_cell.length_a   1.000
_cell.length_b   1.000
_cell.length_c   1.000
_cell.angle_alpha   90.00
_cell.angle_beta   90.00
_cell.angle_gamma   90.00
#
_symmetry.space_group_name_H-M   'P 1'
#
loop_
_entity.id
_entity.type
_entity.pdbx_description
1 polymer ?
#
loop_
_entity_poly.entity_id
_entity_poly.type
_entity_poly.pdbx_seq_one_letter_code
_entity_poly.pdbx_strand_id
1 'polypeptide(L)'
;MAATPPDLLERASRAPGDAPAAARILPLLDLTSLGDDDTEPEIEALCARALDVGVAAVCVWPRFVPAAKARLARSPIRLATVANFPDGSDDLERAAGETAAAFAAGADEVDVVAPIGAILDGDIGSVTELVQACRRAAPDLTLKVILETGRLLEPARIAAAARAAIMGGCDMLKTSTGKVVPGATLQAAAVLLAVLEEADGRVGIKFSGGIRTTRQAAQYLYLVDHFLSAGWTSPTTLRFGASALLDDLLKILRSG
;
A
#
# COMPACT_ATOMS: atom_id res chain seq x y z
N MET A 1 -15.11 -17.31 5.26
CA MET A 1 -14.40 -16.35 6.18
C MET A 1 -14.81 -16.68 7.62
N ALA A 2 -13.85 -16.98 8.49
CA ALA A 2 -14.09 -16.93 9.92
C ALA A 2 -14.44 -15.48 10.30
N ALA A 3 -15.45 -15.27 11.15
CA ALA A 3 -15.78 -13.92 11.61
C ALA A 3 -14.61 -13.37 12.44
N THR A 4 -14.19 -12.15 12.16
CA THR A 4 -13.19 -11.46 12.99
C THR A 4 -13.68 -11.44 14.44
N PRO A 5 -12.88 -11.93 15.42
CA PRO A 5 -13.31 -11.94 16.80
C PRO A 5 -13.73 -10.52 17.25
N PRO A 6 -14.88 -10.36 17.92
CA PRO A 6 -15.39 -9.03 18.25
C PRO A 6 -14.42 -8.19 19.11
N ASP A 7 -13.62 -8.85 19.94
CA ASP A 7 -12.64 -8.23 20.82
C ASP A 7 -11.29 -7.92 20.13
N LEU A 8 -11.03 -8.49 18.94
CA LEU A 8 -9.77 -8.30 18.23
C LEU A 8 -9.54 -6.84 17.83
N LEU A 9 -10.56 -6.20 17.25
CA LEU A 9 -10.46 -4.78 16.84
C LEU A 9 -10.31 -3.87 18.05
N GLU A 10 -10.95 -4.19 19.17
CA GLU A 10 -10.79 -3.45 20.41
C GLU A 10 -9.36 -3.59 20.96
N ARG A 11 -8.79 -4.80 20.97
CA ARG A 11 -7.39 -5.02 21.36
C ARG A 11 -6.43 -4.29 20.42
N ALA A 12 -6.64 -4.38 19.11
CA ALA A 12 -5.84 -3.67 18.13
C ALA A 12 -5.87 -2.14 18.36
N SER A 13 -7.03 -1.56 18.68
CA SER A 13 -7.18 -0.13 18.95
C SER A 13 -6.35 0.36 20.15
N ARG A 14 -5.95 -0.54 21.04
CA ARG A 14 -5.14 -0.28 22.24
C ARG A 14 -3.64 -0.52 22.03
N ALA A 15 -3.22 -0.98 20.83
CA ALA A 15 -1.80 -1.25 20.55
C ALA A 15 -0.95 0.00 20.84
N PRO A 16 0.18 -0.14 21.58
CA PRO A 16 1.02 0.98 21.94
C PRO A 16 1.80 1.49 20.73
N GLY A 17 1.91 2.81 20.62
CA GLY A 17 2.79 3.46 19.64
C GLY A 17 4.12 3.82 20.28
N ASP A 18 4.84 2.81 20.75
CA ASP A 18 6.10 2.94 21.49
C ASP A 18 7.34 2.76 20.59
N ALA A 19 8.53 2.87 21.17
CA ALA A 19 9.80 2.74 20.45
C ALA A 19 9.97 1.36 19.76
N PRO A 20 9.62 0.22 20.41
CA PRO A 20 9.60 -1.07 19.74
C PRO A 20 8.70 -1.14 18.50
N ALA A 21 7.49 -0.57 18.58
CA ALA A 21 6.59 -0.50 17.42
C ALA A 21 7.17 0.40 16.32
N ALA A 22 7.70 1.57 16.68
CA ALA A 22 8.34 2.49 15.73
C ALA A 22 9.52 1.85 15.00
N ALA A 23 10.36 1.11 15.71
CA ALA A 23 11.50 0.39 15.13
C ALA A 23 11.08 -0.69 14.13
N ARG A 24 9.95 -1.37 14.36
CA ARG A 24 9.39 -2.36 13.43
C ARG A 24 8.74 -1.70 12.21
N ILE A 25 8.11 -0.52 12.38
CA ILE A 25 7.34 0.16 11.32
C ILE A 25 8.23 0.95 10.37
N LEU A 26 9.29 1.60 10.86
CA LEU A 26 10.14 2.47 10.06
C LEU A 26 10.67 1.79 8.77
N PRO A 27 11.24 0.57 8.80
CA PRO A 27 11.72 -0.12 7.60
C PRO A 27 10.60 -0.60 6.66
N LEU A 28 9.32 -0.45 7.05
CA LEU A 28 8.15 -0.84 6.26
C LEU A 28 7.45 0.37 5.60
N LEU A 29 8.02 1.56 5.77
CA LEU A 29 7.38 2.78 5.28
C LEU A 29 7.63 2.96 3.78
N ASP A 30 6.56 3.17 3.01
CA ASP A 30 6.59 3.80 1.69
C ASP A 30 6.39 5.30 1.90
N LEU A 31 7.50 6.05 1.96
CA LEU A 31 7.48 7.50 2.15
C LEU A 31 6.88 8.15 0.90
N THR A 32 5.69 8.73 1.04
CA THR A 32 4.83 9.06 -0.08
C THR A 32 4.66 10.57 -0.25
N SER A 33 4.84 11.08 -1.47
CA SER A 33 4.37 12.39 -1.90
C SER A 33 3.60 12.26 -3.22
N LEU A 34 2.30 12.57 -3.15
CA LEU A 34 1.35 12.55 -4.27
C LEU A 34 0.48 13.82 -4.21
N GLY A 35 1.07 14.93 -3.82
CA GLY A 35 0.46 16.26 -3.88
C GLY A 35 0.33 16.71 -5.33
N ASP A 36 -0.75 17.43 -5.65
CA ASP A 36 -0.97 17.88 -7.02
C ASP A 36 0.05 18.96 -7.42
N ASP A 37 0.50 19.75 -6.44
CA ASP A 37 1.48 20.83 -6.59
C ASP A 37 2.93 20.38 -6.26
N ASP A 38 3.19 19.08 -6.08
CA ASP A 38 4.54 18.57 -5.81
C ASP A 38 5.52 19.02 -6.90
N THR A 39 6.70 19.46 -6.47
CA THR A 39 7.81 19.92 -7.31
C THR A 39 8.99 18.98 -7.26
N GLU A 40 9.85 19.01 -8.28
CA GLU A 40 11.06 18.17 -8.34
C GLU A 40 12.00 18.39 -7.14
N PRO A 41 12.29 19.62 -6.67
CA PRO A 41 13.08 19.85 -5.47
C PRO A 41 12.50 19.20 -4.19
N GLU A 42 11.17 19.18 -4.04
CA GLU A 42 10.51 18.51 -2.92
C GLU A 42 10.66 17.00 -3.00
N ILE A 43 10.59 16.42 -4.20
CA ILE A 43 10.84 15.00 -4.43
C ILE A 43 12.29 14.62 -4.18
N GLU A 44 13.25 15.48 -4.58
CA GLU A 44 14.65 15.29 -4.25
C GLU A 44 14.91 15.31 -2.73
N ALA A 45 14.28 16.24 -2.01
CA ALA A 45 14.33 16.30 -0.55
C ALA A 45 13.69 15.07 0.10
N LEU A 46 12.56 14.58 -0.44
CA LEU A 46 11.90 13.34 -0.01
C LEU A 46 12.85 12.14 -0.15
N CYS A 47 13.51 12.00 -1.31
CA CYS A 47 14.48 10.93 -1.55
C CYS A 47 15.69 11.02 -0.61
N ALA A 48 16.23 12.22 -0.39
CA ALA A 48 17.35 12.42 0.54
C ALA A 48 16.95 11.99 1.96
N ARG A 49 15.77 12.37 2.39
CA ARG A 49 15.21 11.99 3.69
C ARG A 49 14.98 10.48 3.81
N ALA A 50 14.50 9.85 2.75
CA ALA A 50 14.33 8.39 2.68
C ALA A 50 15.66 7.65 2.82
N LEU A 51 16.72 8.14 2.17
CA LEU A 51 18.08 7.59 2.24
C LEU A 51 18.69 7.71 3.64
N ASP A 52 18.45 8.84 4.32
CA ASP A 52 18.98 9.10 5.66
C ASP A 52 18.41 8.14 6.72
N VAL A 53 17.15 7.74 6.58
CA VAL A 53 16.46 6.94 7.60
C VAL A 53 16.25 5.47 7.24
N GLY A 54 16.41 5.09 5.97
CA GLY A 54 16.32 3.69 5.54
C GLY A 54 14.89 3.14 5.50
N VAL A 55 13.97 3.82 4.81
CA VAL A 55 12.59 3.33 4.56
C VAL A 55 12.53 2.25 3.48
N ALA A 56 11.40 1.55 3.34
CA ALA A 56 11.21 0.53 2.32
C ALA A 56 11.19 1.10 0.90
N ALA A 57 10.43 2.17 0.69
CA ALA A 57 10.25 2.78 -0.62
C ALA A 57 9.99 4.29 -0.54
N VAL A 58 10.18 4.94 -1.68
CA VAL A 58 9.65 6.27 -1.97
C VAL A 58 8.54 6.10 -3.00
N CYS A 59 7.37 6.74 -2.78
CA CYS A 59 6.23 6.67 -3.70
C CYS A 59 5.88 8.08 -4.19
N VAL A 60 5.96 8.29 -5.51
CA VAL A 60 5.80 9.59 -6.16
C VAL A 60 4.90 9.51 -7.40
N TRP A 61 4.46 10.65 -7.91
CA TRP A 61 3.78 10.73 -9.19
C TRP A 61 4.65 10.21 -10.34
N PRO A 62 4.06 9.61 -11.41
CA PRO A 62 4.82 9.08 -12.57
C PRO A 62 5.79 10.09 -13.18
N ARG A 63 5.41 11.37 -13.24
CA ARG A 63 6.26 12.46 -13.78
C ARG A 63 7.59 12.62 -13.04
N PHE A 64 7.68 12.20 -11.79
CA PHE A 64 8.89 12.33 -10.95
C PHE A 64 9.72 11.04 -10.86
N VAL A 65 9.28 9.94 -11.49
CA VAL A 65 10.02 8.66 -11.45
C VAL A 65 11.46 8.82 -11.93
N PRO A 66 11.77 9.50 -13.06
CA PRO A 66 13.17 9.65 -13.51
C PRO A 66 14.05 10.41 -12.50
N ALA A 67 13.55 11.51 -11.93
CA ALA A 67 14.29 12.30 -10.94
C ALA A 67 14.51 11.50 -9.64
N ALA A 68 13.48 10.86 -9.12
CA ALA A 68 13.59 10.01 -7.93
C ALA A 68 14.54 8.81 -8.18
N LYS A 69 14.49 8.16 -9.35
CA LYS A 69 15.39 7.06 -9.72
C LYS A 69 16.85 7.49 -9.68
N ALA A 70 17.15 8.67 -10.22
CA ALA A 70 18.52 9.22 -10.20
C ALA A 70 19.02 9.44 -8.75
N ARG A 71 18.15 9.92 -7.85
CA ARG A 71 18.49 10.14 -6.44
C ARG A 71 18.64 8.86 -5.62
N LEU A 72 17.81 7.85 -5.89
CA LEU A 72 17.82 6.57 -5.18
C LEU A 72 18.82 5.56 -5.76
N ALA A 73 19.51 5.90 -6.84
CA ALA A 73 20.49 5.03 -7.49
C ALA A 73 21.51 4.50 -6.46
N ARG A 74 21.76 3.19 -6.48
CA ARG A 74 22.68 2.48 -5.57
C ARG A 74 22.19 2.33 -4.13
N SER A 75 20.92 2.63 -3.84
CA SER A 75 20.30 2.36 -2.53
C SER A 75 19.39 1.12 -2.60
N PRO A 76 19.10 0.48 -1.47
CA PRO A 76 18.12 -0.61 -1.42
C PRO A 76 16.67 -0.10 -1.43
N ILE A 77 16.45 1.22 -1.35
CA ILE A 77 15.12 1.82 -1.29
C ILE A 77 14.43 1.67 -2.63
N ARG A 78 13.24 1.08 -2.63
CA ARG A 78 12.45 0.86 -3.83
C ARG A 78 11.78 2.15 -4.28
N LEU A 79 11.61 2.30 -5.60
CA LEU A 79 10.88 3.42 -6.19
C LEU A 79 9.50 2.95 -6.64
N ALA A 80 8.48 3.44 -5.97
CA ALA A 80 7.08 3.18 -6.27
C ALA A 80 6.44 4.38 -6.98
N THR A 81 5.47 4.10 -7.84
CA THR A 81 4.59 5.11 -8.42
C THR A 81 3.15 4.59 -8.52
N VAL A 82 2.27 5.32 -9.18
CA VAL A 82 0.84 5.00 -9.25
C VAL A 82 0.39 4.88 -10.71
N ALA A 83 -0.65 4.06 -10.94
CA ALA A 83 -1.33 3.90 -12.23
C ALA A 83 -2.84 3.80 -12.03
N ASN A 84 -3.61 4.15 -13.05
CA ASN A 84 -5.07 4.24 -12.99
C ASN A 84 -5.57 5.10 -11.81
N PHE A 85 -4.78 6.11 -11.43
CA PHE A 85 -4.86 6.81 -10.16
C PHE A 85 -5.34 8.27 -10.36
N PRO A 86 -6.21 8.82 -9.46
CA PRO A 86 -6.78 8.17 -8.29
C PRO A 86 -8.13 7.47 -8.52
N ASP A 87 -8.75 7.64 -9.67
CA ASP A 87 -10.17 7.35 -9.96
C ASP A 87 -10.50 5.86 -10.02
N GLY A 88 -9.57 5.02 -10.47
CA GLY A 88 -9.82 3.58 -10.62
C GLY A 88 -10.85 3.30 -11.72
N SER A 89 -10.54 3.73 -12.96
CA SER A 89 -11.40 3.44 -14.12
C SER A 89 -11.32 1.96 -14.50
N ASP A 90 -12.29 1.50 -15.30
CA ASP A 90 -12.35 0.16 -15.91
C ASP A 90 -11.60 0.07 -17.25
N ASP A 91 -10.87 1.12 -17.63
CA ASP A 91 -10.06 1.16 -18.85
C ASP A 91 -8.76 0.34 -18.67
N LEU A 92 -8.80 -0.90 -19.13
CA LEU A 92 -7.68 -1.86 -19.07
C LEU A 92 -6.46 -1.38 -19.87
N GLU A 93 -6.68 -0.77 -21.03
CA GLU A 93 -5.59 -0.30 -21.89
C GLU A 93 -4.84 0.86 -21.24
N ARG A 94 -5.57 1.80 -20.65
CA ARG A 94 -5.01 2.90 -19.87
C ARG A 94 -4.18 2.36 -18.69
N ALA A 95 -4.76 1.51 -17.86
CA ALA A 95 -4.08 0.97 -16.68
C ALA A 95 -2.80 0.20 -17.04
N ALA A 96 -2.85 -0.64 -18.07
CA ALA A 96 -1.70 -1.38 -18.57
C ALA A 96 -0.65 -0.45 -19.19
N GLY A 97 -1.06 0.53 -19.99
CA GLY A 97 -0.17 1.50 -20.60
C GLY A 97 0.56 2.38 -19.58
N GLU A 98 -0.14 2.89 -18.55
CA GLU A 98 0.46 3.64 -17.45
C GLU A 98 1.43 2.76 -16.64
N THR A 99 1.10 1.48 -16.41
CA THR A 99 1.99 0.52 -15.74
C THR A 99 3.26 0.26 -16.54
N ALA A 100 3.15 0.03 -17.86
CA ALA A 100 4.30 -0.14 -18.76
C ALA A 100 5.19 1.12 -18.79
N ALA A 101 4.58 2.29 -18.86
CA ALA A 101 5.30 3.57 -18.86
C ALA A 101 6.06 3.79 -17.55
N ALA A 102 5.46 3.47 -16.40
CA ALA A 102 6.10 3.54 -15.10
C ALA A 102 7.33 2.61 -15.01
N PHE A 103 7.19 1.37 -15.50
CA PHE A 103 8.30 0.40 -15.57
C PHE A 103 9.43 0.91 -16.49
N ALA A 104 9.09 1.39 -17.66
CA ALA A 104 10.07 1.95 -18.61
C ALA A 104 10.79 3.18 -18.07
N ALA A 105 10.13 4.00 -17.24
CA ALA A 105 10.72 5.14 -16.55
C ALA A 105 11.66 4.74 -15.40
N GLY A 106 11.67 3.46 -15.00
CA GLY A 106 12.56 2.90 -13.99
C GLY A 106 11.93 2.73 -12.61
N ALA A 107 10.60 2.74 -12.49
CA ALA A 107 9.93 2.35 -11.25
C ALA A 107 10.21 0.89 -10.92
N ASP A 108 10.37 0.58 -9.64
CA ASP A 108 10.52 -0.78 -9.13
C ASP A 108 9.17 -1.38 -8.74
N GLU A 109 8.19 -0.53 -8.45
CA GLU A 109 6.87 -0.89 -7.92
C GLU A 109 5.79 0.05 -8.49
N VAL A 110 4.59 -0.47 -8.75
CA VAL A 110 3.42 0.33 -9.14
C VAL A 110 2.22 -0.01 -8.27
N ASP A 111 1.57 1.02 -7.74
CA ASP A 111 0.32 0.93 -7.01
C ASP A 111 -0.83 1.27 -7.99
N VAL A 112 -1.49 0.26 -8.57
CA VAL A 112 -2.60 0.44 -9.52
C VAL A 112 -3.94 0.46 -8.80
N VAL A 113 -4.81 1.40 -9.16
CA VAL A 113 -6.17 1.44 -8.59
C VAL A 113 -7.07 0.44 -9.34
N ALA A 114 -7.77 -0.40 -8.58
CA ALA A 114 -8.76 -1.34 -9.11
C ALA A 114 -9.93 -0.59 -9.78
N PRO A 115 -10.70 -1.23 -10.67
CA PRO A 115 -11.85 -0.61 -11.35
C PRO A 115 -13.02 -0.44 -10.38
N ILE A 116 -12.98 0.61 -9.56
CA ILE A 116 -13.88 0.80 -8.42
C ILE A 116 -15.35 0.88 -8.83
N GLY A 117 -15.64 1.53 -9.97
CA GLY A 117 -17.00 1.60 -10.50
C GLY A 117 -17.56 0.22 -10.79
N ALA A 118 -16.84 -0.61 -11.54
CA ALA A 118 -17.23 -1.97 -11.88
C ALA A 118 -17.42 -2.85 -10.64
N ILE A 119 -16.55 -2.73 -9.64
CA ILE A 119 -16.70 -3.45 -8.35
C ILE A 119 -18.02 -3.06 -7.66
N LEU A 120 -18.37 -1.77 -7.65
CA LEU A 120 -19.60 -1.27 -7.03
C LEU A 120 -20.85 -1.77 -7.77
N ASP A 121 -20.77 -1.91 -9.09
CA ASP A 121 -21.82 -2.45 -9.95
C ASP A 121 -21.90 -4.00 -9.90
N GLY A 122 -20.99 -4.66 -9.17
CA GLY A 122 -20.98 -6.12 -8.96
C GLY A 122 -20.11 -6.90 -9.95
N ASP A 123 -19.43 -6.22 -10.87
CA ASP A 123 -18.46 -6.84 -11.78
C ASP A 123 -17.08 -6.98 -11.11
N ILE A 124 -16.95 -8.06 -10.33
CA ILE A 124 -15.70 -8.42 -9.66
C ILE A 124 -14.66 -8.97 -10.66
N GLY A 125 -15.10 -9.54 -11.78
CA GLY A 125 -14.22 -10.12 -12.82
C GLY A 125 -13.28 -9.07 -13.43
N SER A 126 -13.75 -7.84 -13.59
CA SER A 126 -12.97 -6.71 -14.11
C SER A 126 -11.69 -6.44 -13.31
N VAL A 127 -11.67 -6.73 -12.00
CA VAL A 127 -10.46 -6.59 -11.17
C VAL A 127 -9.38 -7.57 -11.63
N THR A 128 -9.75 -8.84 -11.85
CA THR A 128 -8.80 -9.87 -12.32
C THR A 128 -8.23 -9.49 -13.69
N GLU A 129 -9.08 -9.04 -14.60
CA GLU A 129 -8.67 -8.67 -15.97
C GLU A 129 -7.72 -7.48 -15.98
N LEU A 130 -8.01 -6.43 -15.19
CA LEU A 130 -7.15 -5.24 -15.06
C LEU A 130 -5.79 -5.62 -14.48
N VAL A 131 -5.75 -6.38 -13.40
CA VAL A 131 -4.50 -6.80 -12.76
C VAL A 131 -3.67 -7.67 -13.70
N GLN A 132 -4.29 -8.59 -14.44
CA GLN A 132 -3.61 -9.41 -15.46
C GLN A 132 -3.06 -8.55 -16.61
N ALA A 133 -3.80 -7.52 -17.05
CA ALA A 133 -3.32 -6.61 -18.08
C ALA A 133 -2.08 -5.84 -17.62
N CYS A 134 -2.10 -5.28 -16.40
CA CYS A 134 -0.95 -4.61 -15.79
C CYS A 134 0.24 -5.57 -15.60
N ARG A 135 0.00 -6.79 -15.12
CA ARG A 135 1.05 -7.81 -14.96
C ARG A 135 1.72 -8.18 -16.28
N ARG A 136 0.92 -8.37 -17.35
CA ARG A 136 1.49 -8.62 -18.69
C ARG A 136 2.32 -7.45 -19.21
N ALA A 137 1.92 -6.22 -18.90
CA ALA A 137 2.60 -5.00 -19.33
C ALA A 137 3.95 -4.79 -18.62
N ALA A 138 4.11 -5.28 -17.37
CA ALA A 138 5.34 -5.17 -16.60
C ALA A 138 5.54 -6.43 -15.71
N PRO A 139 6.06 -7.54 -16.27
CA PRO A 139 6.13 -8.84 -15.58
C PRO A 139 6.99 -8.83 -14.31
N ASP A 140 8.08 -8.07 -14.33
CA ASP A 140 9.09 -8.06 -13.24
C ASP A 140 8.86 -6.98 -12.18
N LEU A 141 7.81 -6.17 -12.34
CA LEU A 141 7.51 -5.07 -11.46
C LEU A 141 6.70 -5.54 -10.26
N THR A 142 6.99 -5.03 -9.06
CA THR A 142 6.10 -5.27 -7.90
C THR A 142 4.78 -4.52 -8.11
N LEU A 143 3.69 -5.29 -8.27
CA LEU A 143 2.36 -4.77 -8.56
C LEU A 143 1.50 -4.78 -7.27
N LYS A 144 1.12 -3.60 -6.79
CA LYS A 144 0.20 -3.45 -5.67
C LYS A 144 -1.16 -2.97 -6.17
N VAL A 145 -2.25 -3.57 -5.69
CA VAL A 145 -3.61 -3.24 -6.13
C VAL A 145 -4.34 -2.48 -5.05
N ILE A 146 -4.70 -1.23 -5.36
CA ILE A 146 -5.48 -0.35 -4.48
C ILE A 146 -6.96 -0.71 -4.63
N LEU A 147 -7.56 -1.19 -3.56
CA LEU A 147 -8.97 -1.59 -3.55
C LEU A 147 -9.90 -0.43 -3.17
N GLU A 148 -9.38 0.69 -2.68
CA GLU A 148 -10.14 1.83 -2.17
C GLU A 148 -11.25 1.41 -1.20
N THR A 149 -10.85 0.70 -0.15
CA THR A 149 -11.75 0.05 0.81
C THR A 149 -12.77 1.00 1.45
N GLY A 150 -12.42 2.30 1.53
CA GLY A 150 -13.31 3.35 2.01
C GLY A 150 -14.53 3.63 1.10
N ARG A 151 -14.46 3.24 -0.19
CA ARG A 151 -15.59 3.30 -1.12
C ARG A 151 -16.38 1.98 -1.16
N LEU A 152 -15.70 0.86 -1.02
CA LEU A 152 -16.33 -0.46 -1.07
C LEU A 152 -17.21 -0.75 0.15
N LEU A 153 -16.81 -0.30 1.33
CA LEU A 153 -17.47 -0.36 2.64
C LEU A 153 -17.83 -1.78 3.12
N GLU A 154 -18.50 -2.58 2.30
CA GLU A 154 -19.01 -3.89 2.67
C GLU A 154 -17.90 -4.94 2.75
N PRO A 155 -17.76 -5.67 3.88
CA PRO A 155 -16.73 -6.70 4.05
C PRO A 155 -16.72 -7.76 2.95
N ALA A 156 -17.88 -8.19 2.51
CA ALA A 156 -18.01 -9.22 1.46
C ALA A 156 -17.46 -8.72 0.11
N ARG A 157 -17.73 -7.45 -0.23
CA ARG A 157 -17.24 -6.81 -1.46
C ARG A 157 -15.74 -6.59 -1.41
N ILE A 158 -15.20 -6.11 -0.27
CA ILE A 158 -13.76 -5.97 -0.05
C ILE A 158 -13.06 -7.30 -0.22
N ALA A 159 -13.57 -8.37 0.40
CA ALA A 159 -12.98 -9.70 0.31
C ALA A 159 -13.06 -10.27 -1.12
N ALA A 160 -14.16 -10.05 -1.85
CA ALA A 160 -14.29 -10.50 -3.23
C ALA A 160 -13.29 -9.80 -4.15
N ALA A 161 -13.17 -8.46 -4.04
CA ALA A 161 -12.20 -7.68 -4.81
C ALA A 161 -10.75 -8.07 -4.48
N ALA A 162 -10.43 -8.35 -3.21
CA ALA A 162 -9.12 -8.80 -2.78
C ALA A 162 -8.75 -10.16 -3.42
N ARG A 163 -9.66 -11.14 -3.39
CA ARG A 163 -9.44 -12.44 -4.05
C ARG A 163 -9.27 -12.32 -5.55
N ALA A 164 -10.06 -11.44 -6.20
CA ALA A 164 -9.95 -11.19 -7.63
C ALA A 164 -8.59 -10.54 -7.99
N ALA A 165 -8.08 -9.61 -7.17
CA ALA A 165 -6.76 -9.02 -7.35
C ALA A 165 -5.63 -10.06 -7.20
N ILE A 166 -5.72 -10.94 -6.20
CA ILE A 166 -4.78 -12.05 -5.99
C ILE A 166 -4.81 -13.01 -7.20
N MET A 167 -6.00 -13.36 -7.67
CA MET A 167 -6.19 -14.21 -8.84
C MET A 167 -5.63 -13.57 -10.12
N GLY A 168 -5.66 -12.25 -10.20
CA GLY A 168 -5.04 -11.47 -11.28
C GLY A 168 -3.51 -11.45 -11.24
N GLY A 169 -2.88 -11.85 -10.13
CA GLY A 169 -1.43 -11.94 -9.97
C GLY A 169 -0.79 -10.68 -9.38
N CYS A 170 -1.47 -9.99 -8.46
CA CYS A 170 -0.83 -8.91 -7.69
C CYS A 170 0.18 -9.48 -6.68
N ASP A 171 1.20 -8.69 -6.36
CA ASP A 171 2.16 -9.01 -5.30
C ASP A 171 1.69 -8.50 -3.94
N MET A 172 0.91 -7.42 -3.91
CA MET A 172 0.37 -6.85 -2.68
C MET A 172 -1.04 -6.29 -2.88
N LEU A 173 -1.88 -6.41 -1.87
CA LEU A 173 -3.11 -5.65 -1.74
C LEU A 173 -2.79 -4.29 -1.11
N LYS A 174 -3.51 -3.24 -1.50
CA LYS A 174 -3.41 -1.91 -0.86
C LYS A 174 -4.81 -1.40 -0.51
N THR A 175 -4.94 -0.83 0.69
CA THR A 175 -6.26 -0.38 1.17
C THR A 175 -6.81 0.80 0.39
N SER A 176 -6.01 1.86 0.18
CA SER A 176 -6.56 3.16 -0.24
C SER A 176 -5.57 3.99 -1.04
N THR A 177 -6.10 4.90 -1.87
CA THR A 177 -5.31 5.93 -2.57
C THR A 177 -4.76 7.00 -1.61
N GLY A 178 -5.48 7.26 -0.52
CA GLY A 178 -5.27 8.40 0.36
C GLY A 178 -5.92 9.71 -0.12
N LYS A 179 -6.62 9.69 -1.27
CA LYS A 179 -7.36 10.83 -1.84
C LYS A 179 -8.84 10.83 -1.45
N VAL A 180 -9.35 9.73 -0.88
CA VAL A 180 -10.75 9.56 -0.47
C VAL A 180 -10.84 9.30 1.03
N VAL A 181 -11.92 9.78 1.64
CA VAL A 181 -12.24 9.55 3.07
C VAL A 181 -13.49 8.68 3.15
N PRO A 182 -13.48 7.64 4.00
CA PRO A 182 -12.38 7.18 4.85
C PRO A 182 -11.27 6.49 4.05
N GLY A 183 -10.03 6.59 4.55
CA GLY A 183 -8.89 5.81 4.05
C GLY A 183 -8.86 4.40 4.63
N ALA A 184 -7.69 3.95 5.13
CA ALA A 184 -7.58 2.67 5.81
C ALA A 184 -8.39 2.65 7.11
N THR A 185 -9.07 1.51 7.37
CA THR A 185 -9.76 1.23 8.62
C THR A 185 -9.34 -0.13 9.17
N LEU A 186 -9.38 -0.32 10.50
CA LEU A 186 -9.05 -1.61 11.12
C LEU A 186 -10.02 -2.71 10.68
N GLN A 187 -11.29 -2.37 10.41
CA GLN A 187 -12.29 -3.30 9.91
C GLN A 187 -11.92 -3.82 8.51
N ALA A 188 -11.60 -2.92 7.57
CA ALA A 188 -11.17 -3.31 6.23
C ALA A 188 -9.84 -4.08 6.28
N ALA A 189 -8.90 -3.67 7.13
CA ALA A 189 -7.64 -4.38 7.34
C ALA A 189 -7.86 -5.83 7.79
N ALA A 190 -8.74 -6.06 8.77
CA ALA A 190 -9.06 -7.41 9.24
C ALA A 190 -9.66 -8.28 8.13
N VAL A 191 -10.52 -7.72 7.27
CA VAL A 191 -11.07 -8.43 6.10
C VAL A 191 -9.97 -8.85 5.13
N LEU A 192 -9.06 -7.92 4.79
CA LEU A 192 -7.97 -8.20 3.87
C LEU A 192 -6.98 -9.22 4.44
N LEU A 193 -6.64 -9.11 5.74
CA LEU A 193 -5.75 -10.04 6.41
C LEU A 193 -6.34 -11.46 6.47
N ALA A 194 -7.66 -11.61 6.69
CA ALA A 194 -8.31 -12.89 6.60
C ALA A 194 -8.23 -13.51 5.20
N VAL A 195 -8.34 -12.70 4.14
CA VAL A 195 -8.13 -13.18 2.75
C VAL A 195 -6.68 -13.57 2.51
N LEU A 196 -5.71 -12.85 3.07
CA LEU A 196 -4.29 -13.20 2.95
C LEU A 196 -3.95 -14.49 3.72
N GLU A 197 -4.56 -14.72 4.88
CA GLU A 197 -4.44 -15.97 5.62
C GLU A 197 -4.96 -17.16 4.80
N GLU A 198 -6.11 -17.03 4.13
CA GLU A 198 -6.63 -18.02 3.18
C GLU A 198 -5.68 -18.30 2.00
N ALA A 199 -4.86 -17.31 1.61
CA ALA A 199 -3.86 -17.40 0.55
C ALA A 199 -2.48 -17.83 1.06
N ASP A 200 -2.37 -18.40 2.26
CA ASP A 200 -1.12 -18.81 2.93
C ASP A 200 -0.08 -17.66 3.05
N GLY A 201 -0.52 -16.42 3.12
CA GLY A 201 0.33 -15.24 3.26
C GLY A 201 1.32 -15.00 2.11
N ARG A 202 1.05 -15.56 0.92
CA ARG A 202 1.93 -15.43 -0.27
C ARG A 202 1.88 -14.05 -0.92
N VAL A 203 0.84 -13.28 -0.65
CA VAL A 203 0.62 -11.91 -1.14
C VAL A 203 0.78 -10.95 0.02
N GLY A 204 1.43 -9.82 -0.22
CA GLY A 204 1.64 -8.78 0.79
C GLY A 204 0.46 -7.83 0.95
N ILE A 205 0.60 -6.89 1.89
CA ILE A 205 -0.38 -5.84 2.13
C ILE A 205 0.29 -4.48 2.36
N LYS A 206 -0.34 -3.42 1.85
CA LYS A 206 0.03 -2.03 2.12
C LYS A 206 -1.17 -1.31 2.72
N PHE A 207 -1.01 -0.80 3.93
CA PHE A 207 -2.00 0.08 4.56
C PHE A 207 -1.68 1.53 4.21
N SER A 208 -2.66 2.28 3.74
CA SER A 208 -2.50 3.70 3.37
C SER A 208 -3.81 4.48 3.48
N GLY A 209 -3.67 5.80 3.62
CA GLY A 209 -4.81 6.71 3.80
C GLY A 209 -5.15 6.95 5.26
N GLY A 210 -4.74 8.11 5.79
CA GLY A 210 -5.07 8.56 7.14
C GLY A 210 -4.16 8.07 8.26
N ILE A 211 -3.11 7.29 7.98
CA ILE A 211 -2.15 6.81 9.00
C ILE A 211 -1.07 7.86 9.19
N ARG A 212 -1.06 8.53 10.34
CA ARG A 212 -0.17 9.67 10.62
C ARG A 212 0.70 9.49 11.85
N THR A 213 0.37 8.54 12.74
CA THR A 213 1.08 8.33 14.00
C THR A 213 1.54 6.90 14.15
N THR A 214 2.62 6.71 14.90
CA THR A 214 3.14 5.39 15.29
C THR A 214 2.07 4.53 15.92
N ARG A 215 1.24 5.12 16.80
CA ARG A 215 0.12 4.41 17.42
C ARG A 215 -0.88 3.89 16.40
N GLN A 216 -1.26 4.70 15.41
CA GLN A 216 -2.16 4.24 14.35
C GLN A 216 -1.54 3.09 13.55
N ALA A 217 -0.26 3.20 13.15
CA ALA A 217 0.43 2.14 12.42
C ALA A 217 0.57 0.85 13.27
N ALA A 218 0.84 0.97 14.57
CA ALA A 218 0.93 -0.15 15.51
C ALA A 218 -0.39 -0.93 15.62
N GLN A 219 -1.53 -0.29 15.46
CA GLN A 219 -2.84 -0.96 15.43
C GLN A 219 -2.97 -1.93 14.26
N TYR A 220 -2.50 -1.55 13.06
CA TYR A 220 -2.45 -2.44 11.89
C TYR A 220 -1.40 -3.53 12.05
N LEU A 221 -0.24 -3.21 12.59
CA LEU A 221 0.81 -4.18 12.88
C LEU A 221 0.32 -5.26 13.85
N TYR A 222 -0.44 -4.89 14.88
CA TYR A 222 -1.07 -5.82 15.79
C TYR A 222 -2.01 -6.81 15.07
N LEU A 223 -2.81 -6.34 14.12
CA LEU A 223 -3.67 -7.20 13.31
C LEU A 223 -2.83 -8.14 12.43
N VAL A 224 -1.77 -7.66 11.80
CA VAL A 224 -0.86 -8.49 11.00
C VAL A 224 -0.25 -9.61 11.86
N ASP A 225 0.26 -9.29 13.04
CA ASP A 225 0.84 -10.27 13.97
C ASP A 225 -0.19 -11.32 14.43
N HIS A 226 -1.47 -10.95 14.47
CA HIS A 226 -2.55 -11.86 14.84
C HIS A 226 -2.90 -12.84 13.71
N PHE A 227 -3.06 -12.36 12.48
CA PHE A 227 -3.49 -13.18 11.34
C PHE A 227 -2.35 -13.98 10.70
N LEU A 228 -1.15 -13.37 10.59
CA LEU A 228 -0.05 -13.86 9.75
C LEU A 228 1.25 -14.11 10.52
N SER A 229 1.23 -13.96 11.84
CA SER A 229 2.40 -14.00 12.73
C SER A 229 3.41 -12.86 12.55
N ALA A 230 4.18 -12.56 13.62
CA ALA A 230 5.20 -11.52 13.59
C ALA A 230 6.37 -11.84 12.63
N GLY A 231 6.65 -13.13 12.40
CA GLY A 231 7.70 -13.57 11.48
C GLY A 231 7.38 -13.37 10.00
N TRP A 232 6.11 -13.14 9.65
CA TRP A 232 5.70 -12.84 8.29
C TRP A 232 6.08 -11.41 7.85
N THR A 233 6.21 -10.49 8.81
CA THR A 233 6.42 -9.07 8.56
C THR A 233 7.80 -8.79 7.98
N SER A 234 7.84 -8.26 6.77
CA SER A 234 9.05 -7.80 6.07
C SER A 234 8.70 -6.68 5.08
N PRO A 235 9.68 -5.93 4.53
CA PRO A 235 9.40 -4.96 3.48
C PRO A 235 8.81 -5.54 2.19
N THR A 236 8.87 -6.84 1.99
CA THR A 236 8.26 -7.52 0.83
C THR A 236 6.83 -7.97 1.08
N THR A 237 6.38 -7.98 2.35
CA THR A 237 5.04 -8.47 2.72
C THR A 237 4.16 -7.41 3.36
N LEU A 238 4.73 -6.46 4.12
CA LEU A 238 3.97 -5.40 4.78
C LEU A 238 4.55 -4.02 4.45
N ARG A 239 3.69 -3.08 4.10
CA ARG A 239 4.04 -1.66 3.90
C ARG A 239 3.05 -0.72 4.57
N PHE A 240 3.53 0.45 4.91
CA PHE A 240 2.72 1.60 5.33
C PHE A 240 2.93 2.75 4.36
N GLY A 241 1.90 3.16 3.63
CA GLY A 241 1.97 4.30 2.73
C GLY A 241 1.56 5.59 3.44
N ALA A 242 2.51 6.46 3.73
CA ALA A 242 2.25 7.71 4.44
C ALA A 242 3.30 8.79 4.17
N SER A 243 2.92 10.06 4.37
CA SER A 243 3.83 11.21 4.37
C SER A 243 4.20 11.64 5.79
N ALA A 244 3.20 11.91 6.64
CA ALA A 244 3.39 12.46 7.97
C ALA A 244 3.85 11.44 9.04
N LEU A 245 3.71 10.14 8.80
CA LEU A 245 4.05 9.09 9.76
C LEU A 245 5.53 9.09 10.13
N LEU A 246 6.42 9.43 9.18
CA LEU A 246 7.86 9.42 9.41
C LEU A 246 8.29 10.33 10.55
N ASP A 247 7.72 11.54 10.65
CA ASP A 247 8.08 12.49 11.72
C ASP A 247 7.72 11.95 13.09
N ASP A 248 6.56 11.30 13.21
CA ASP A 248 6.11 10.72 14.47
C ASP A 248 6.98 9.49 14.86
N LEU A 249 7.33 8.61 13.89
CA LEU A 249 8.24 7.49 14.12
C LEU A 249 9.60 7.97 14.64
N LEU A 250 10.20 8.96 13.98
CA LEU A 250 11.50 9.50 14.39
C LEU A 250 11.45 10.19 15.75
N LYS A 251 10.36 10.88 16.06
CA LYS A 251 10.14 11.48 17.39
C LYS A 251 10.11 10.41 18.48
N ILE A 252 9.35 9.34 18.29
CA ILE A 252 9.24 8.23 19.25
C ILE A 252 10.59 7.52 19.44
N LEU A 253 11.32 7.25 18.35
CA LEU A 253 12.63 6.59 18.40
C LEU A 253 13.71 7.42 19.11
N ARG A 254 13.60 8.76 19.10
CA ARG A 254 14.54 9.65 19.80
C ARG A 254 14.19 9.83 21.29
N SER A 255 12.96 9.50 21.69
CA SER A 255 12.46 9.72 23.06
C SER A 255 12.50 8.48 23.94
N GLY A 256 12.76 7.32 23.36
CA GLY A 256 12.91 6.01 24.05
C GLY A 256 14.33 5.52 24.02
#